data_6a54375a80c26f0a1afeec6bff924449
#
_entry.id   6a54375a80c26f0a1afeec6bff924449
#
_cell.length_a   1.000
_cell.length_b   1.000
_cell.length_c   1.000
_cell.angle_alpha   90.00
_cell.angle_beta   90.00
_cell.angle_gamma   90.00
#
_symmetry.space_group_name_H-M   'P 1'
#
loop_
_entity.id
_entity.type
_entity.pdbx_description
1 polymer ?
#
loop_
_entity_poly.entity_id
_entity_poly.type
_entity_poly.pdbx_seq_one_letter_code
_entity_poly.pdbx_strand_id
1 'polypeptide(L)'
;MKALIVAPSWIGDTVMAQPLFVRLHERIPNLELHALAPRWVAPVLQRMPQIAGVIDSPFGHGQLSLKARWSLARDLAAMKFDRVYVLPNSLKSALVPFMAGIPERIGFTGESRIGLINTRHTLDKAALPEMAERFAQLAEPVGAPLPRPIPLPQLASTREQQAASFALLGVERPEKLVI
;
A
#
# COMPACT_ATOMS: atom_id res chain seq x y z
N MET A 1 3.71 -6.80 -15.48
CA MET A 1 3.78 -7.45 -14.16
C MET A 1 2.68 -6.91 -13.28
N LYS A 2 2.01 -7.78 -12.52
CA LYS A 2 0.90 -7.40 -11.65
C LYS A 2 1.28 -7.54 -10.18
N ALA A 3 1.20 -6.46 -9.41
CA ALA A 3 1.59 -6.44 -8.01
C ALA A 3 0.46 -5.96 -7.09
N LEU A 4 0.48 -6.44 -5.85
CA LEU A 4 -0.46 -6.07 -4.82
C LEU A 4 0.26 -5.35 -3.68
N ILE A 5 -0.36 -4.31 -3.14
CA ILE A 5 0.00 -3.69 -1.87
C ILE A 5 -1.02 -4.12 -0.81
N VAL A 6 -0.59 -4.72 0.28
CA VAL A 6 -1.42 -4.75 1.49
C VAL A 6 -1.18 -3.44 2.21
N ALA A 7 -2.15 -2.54 2.12
CA ALA A 7 -2.01 -1.17 2.60
C ALA A 7 -2.11 -1.07 4.14
N PRO A 8 -1.53 -0.03 4.73
CA PRO A 8 -1.81 0.32 6.12
C PRO A 8 -3.29 0.65 6.34
N SER A 9 -3.74 0.56 7.60
CA SER A 9 -5.12 0.91 7.97
C SER A 9 -5.31 2.39 8.32
N TRP A 10 -4.22 3.15 8.39
CA TRP A 10 -4.22 4.57 8.73
C TRP A 10 -3.98 5.41 7.47
N ILE A 11 -4.75 6.50 7.32
CA ILE A 11 -4.67 7.40 6.17
C ILE A 11 -3.26 8.01 6.06
N GLY A 12 -2.69 8.50 7.18
CA GLY A 12 -1.35 9.08 7.20
C GLY A 12 -0.26 8.10 6.73
N ASP A 13 -0.29 6.86 7.25
CA ASP A 13 0.65 5.81 6.83
C ASP A 13 0.49 5.47 5.35
N THR A 14 -0.76 5.49 4.84
CA THR A 14 -1.04 5.24 3.42
C THR A 14 -0.47 6.34 2.53
N VAL A 15 -0.58 7.61 2.94
CA VAL A 15 0.06 8.73 2.22
C VAL A 15 1.59 8.57 2.24
N MET A 16 2.17 8.25 3.40
CA MET A 16 3.61 8.00 3.54
C MET A 16 4.10 6.77 2.77
N ALA A 17 3.21 5.86 2.34
CA ALA A 17 3.59 4.71 1.52
C ALA A 17 3.72 5.05 0.01
N GLN A 18 3.24 6.20 -0.46
CA GLN A 18 3.28 6.56 -1.88
C GLN A 18 4.69 6.59 -2.48
N PRO A 19 5.77 7.02 -1.79
CA PRO A 19 7.14 6.91 -2.30
C PRO A 19 7.52 5.49 -2.75
N LEU A 20 7.05 4.46 -2.06
CA LEU A 20 7.21 3.08 -2.50
C LEU A 20 6.54 2.86 -3.86
N PHE A 21 5.28 3.33 -4.03
CA PHE A 21 4.52 3.10 -5.26
C PHE A 21 5.16 3.79 -6.46
N VAL A 22 5.67 5.01 -6.28
CA VAL A 22 6.43 5.74 -7.31
C VAL A 22 7.68 4.94 -7.70
N ARG A 23 8.50 4.52 -6.74
CA ARG A 23 9.72 3.75 -7.01
C ARG A 23 9.45 2.42 -7.70
N LEU A 24 8.37 1.75 -7.35
CA LEU A 24 8.00 0.50 -8.02
C LEU A 24 7.71 0.73 -9.51
N HIS A 25 7.02 1.81 -9.86
CA HIS A 25 6.78 2.17 -11.26
C HIS A 25 8.05 2.60 -12.01
N GLU A 26 8.98 3.28 -11.34
CA GLU A 26 10.28 3.64 -11.93
C GLU A 26 11.13 2.41 -12.25
N ARG A 27 11.04 1.36 -11.43
CA ARG A 27 11.90 0.17 -11.53
C ARG A 27 11.29 -0.96 -12.36
N ILE A 28 9.97 -0.99 -12.48
CA ILE A 28 9.24 -2.11 -13.08
C ILE A 28 8.41 -1.59 -14.26
N PRO A 29 8.89 -1.80 -15.50
CA PRO A 29 8.14 -1.42 -16.69
C PRO A 29 6.76 -2.10 -16.74
N ASN A 30 5.74 -1.34 -17.14
CA ASN A 30 4.35 -1.83 -17.28
C ASN A 30 3.80 -2.50 -15.99
N LEU A 31 4.14 -1.92 -14.83
CA LEU A 31 3.60 -2.38 -13.55
C LEU A 31 2.12 -2.04 -13.44
N GLU A 32 1.29 -3.04 -13.16
CA GLU A 32 -0.10 -2.88 -12.75
C GLU A 32 -0.16 -3.07 -11.23
N LEU A 33 -0.28 -1.96 -10.49
CA LEU A 33 -0.22 -1.95 -9.03
C LEU A 33 -1.63 -1.81 -8.45
N HIS A 34 -2.07 -2.82 -7.71
CA HIS A 34 -3.33 -2.82 -6.95
C HIS A 34 -3.09 -2.68 -5.46
N ALA A 35 -4.10 -2.21 -4.73
CA ALA A 35 -4.03 -2.11 -3.28
C ALA A 35 -5.19 -2.87 -2.61
N LEU A 36 -4.88 -3.69 -1.62
CA LEU A 36 -5.84 -4.27 -0.68
C LEU A 36 -5.90 -3.37 0.54
N ALA A 37 -7.03 -2.71 0.77
CA ALA A 37 -7.16 -1.68 1.81
C ALA A 37 -8.55 -1.66 2.44
N PRO A 38 -8.69 -1.21 3.70
CA PRO A 38 -9.97 -0.90 4.30
C PRO A 38 -10.72 0.20 3.53
N ARG A 39 -12.05 0.15 3.54
CA ARG A 39 -12.91 1.10 2.80
C ARG A 39 -12.62 2.57 3.08
N TRP A 40 -12.30 2.91 4.32
CA TRP A 40 -12.01 4.31 4.68
C TRP A 40 -10.67 4.84 4.17
N VAL A 41 -9.75 3.95 3.76
CA VAL A 41 -8.46 4.29 3.17
C VAL A 41 -8.55 4.33 1.64
N ALA A 42 -9.47 3.60 1.04
CA ALA A 42 -9.62 3.47 -0.42
C ALA A 42 -9.68 4.83 -1.15
N PRO A 43 -10.40 5.87 -0.69
CA PRO A 43 -10.46 7.17 -1.38
C PRO A 43 -9.10 7.86 -1.50
N VAL A 44 -8.17 7.63 -0.56
CA VAL A 44 -6.81 8.17 -0.63
C VAL A 44 -6.00 7.45 -1.69
N LEU A 45 -6.05 6.12 -1.71
CA LEU A 45 -5.36 5.30 -2.72
C LEU A 45 -5.86 5.58 -4.15
N GLN A 46 -7.16 5.81 -4.32
CA GLN A 46 -7.77 6.16 -5.61
C GLN A 46 -7.30 7.52 -6.16
N ARG A 47 -6.69 8.37 -5.30
CA ARG A 47 -6.09 9.64 -5.69
C ARG A 47 -4.59 9.54 -5.99
N MET A 48 -4.03 8.35 -5.93
CA MET A 48 -2.63 8.07 -6.26
C MET A 48 -2.52 7.51 -7.68
N PRO A 49 -1.92 8.22 -8.64
CA PRO A 49 -1.85 7.78 -10.04
C PRO A 49 -1.17 6.43 -10.24
N GLN A 50 -0.37 6.00 -9.26
CA GLN A 50 0.34 4.73 -9.28
C GLN A 50 -0.58 3.52 -9.04
N ILE A 51 -1.78 3.72 -8.50
CA ILE A 51 -2.70 2.63 -8.13
C ILE A 51 -3.73 2.41 -9.24
N ALA A 52 -3.67 1.24 -9.87
CA ALA A 52 -4.59 0.84 -10.94
C ALA A 52 -5.98 0.44 -10.40
N GLY A 53 -6.05 -0.07 -9.17
CA GLY A 53 -7.31 -0.46 -8.54
C GLY A 53 -7.18 -0.71 -7.05
N VAL A 54 -8.28 -0.54 -6.32
CA VAL A 54 -8.36 -0.81 -4.88
C VAL A 54 -9.35 -1.94 -4.62
N ILE A 55 -8.90 -2.93 -3.86
CA ILE A 55 -9.66 -4.10 -3.44
C ILE A 55 -10.05 -3.90 -1.97
N ASP A 56 -11.32 -4.06 -1.66
CA ASP A 56 -11.81 -3.91 -0.29
C ASP A 56 -11.27 -5.01 0.62
N SER A 57 -10.69 -4.60 1.75
CA SER A 57 -10.36 -5.47 2.85
C SER A 57 -11.48 -5.43 3.89
N PRO A 58 -12.27 -6.50 4.06
CA PRO A 58 -13.44 -6.48 4.95
C PRO A 58 -13.07 -6.61 6.43
N PHE A 59 -11.77 -6.60 6.77
CA PHE A 59 -11.31 -6.88 8.13
C PHE A 59 -11.23 -5.61 8.98
N GLY A 60 -11.96 -5.61 10.12
CA GLY A 60 -11.79 -4.65 11.19
C GLY A 60 -10.53 -4.92 12.04
N HIS A 61 -10.17 -3.95 12.88
CA HIS A 61 -9.06 -4.11 13.82
C HIS A 61 -9.33 -5.31 14.78
N GLY A 62 -8.30 -6.11 15.01
CA GLY A 62 -8.34 -7.22 15.97
C GLY A 62 -8.99 -8.52 15.47
N GLN A 63 -9.76 -8.52 14.41
CA GLN A 63 -10.48 -9.70 13.92
C GLN A 63 -9.56 -10.66 13.17
N LEU A 64 -9.56 -11.94 13.54
CA LEU A 64 -8.82 -12.98 12.81
C LEU A 64 -9.60 -13.48 11.58
N SER A 65 -10.91 -13.71 11.71
CA SER A 65 -11.87 -14.03 10.63
C SER A 65 -11.32 -14.96 9.52
N LEU A 66 -10.83 -16.15 9.87
CA LEU A 66 -10.13 -17.06 8.95
C LEU A 66 -10.96 -17.41 7.72
N LYS A 67 -12.28 -17.63 7.87
CA LYS A 67 -13.18 -17.95 6.75
C LYS A 67 -13.27 -16.81 5.74
N ALA A 68 -13.39 -15.57 6.22
CA ALA A 68 -13.42 -14.39 5.34
C ALA A 68 -12.07 -14.16 4.66
N ARG A 69 -10.95 -14.44 5.36
CA ARG A 69 -9.60 -14.37 4.75
C ARG A 69 -9.41 -15.41 3.67
N TRP A 70 -9.90 -16.61 3.88
CA TRP A 70 -9.87 -17.68 2.87
C TRP A 70 -10.68 -17.29 1.63
N SER A 71 -11.89 -16.75 1.78
CA SER A 71 -12.70 -16.27 0.66
C SER A 71 -11.96 -15.19 -0.13
N LEU A 72 -11.46 -14.15 0.55
CA LEU A 72 -10.70 -13.08 -0.10
C LEU A 72 -9.42 -13.61 -0.77
N ALA A 73 -8.72 -14.57 -0.15
CA ALA A 73 -7.53 -15.16 -0.74
C ALA A 73 -7.84 -15.91 -2.05
N ARG A 74 -8.98 -16.59 -2.16
CA ARG A 74 -9.42 -17.22 -3.40
C ARG A 74 -9.69 -16.19 -4.51
N ASP A 75 -10.33 -15.08 -4.15
CA ASP A 75 -10.60 -13.99 -5.10
C ASP A 75 -9.30 -13.38 -5.61
N LEU A 76 -8.33 -13.15 -4.71
CA LEU A 76 -7.00 -12.65 -5.06
C LEU A 76 -6.18 -13.65 -5.90
N ALA A 77 -6.29 -14.96 -5.62
CA ALA A 77 -5.63 -16.00 -6.40
C ALA A 77 -6.09 -15.99 -7.87
N ALA A 78 -7.38 -15.75 -8.12
CA ALA A 78 -7.94 -15.62 -9.47
C ALA A 78 -7.38 -14.39 -10.23
N MET A 79 -6.92 -13.37 -9.52
CA MET A 79 -6.34 -12.15 -10.10
C MET A 79 -4.87 -12.32 -10.55
N LYS A 80 -4.20 -13.41 -10.18
CA LYS A 80 -2.85 -13.81 -10.60
C LYS A 80 -1.79 -12.74 -10.39
N PHE A 81 -1.65 -12.26 -9.15
CA PHE A 81 -0.57 -11.36 -8.79
C PHE A 81 0.78 -12.07 -8.78
N ASP A 82 1.81 -11.43 -9.39
CA ASP A 82 3.18 -11.93 -9.42
C ASP A 82 3.89 -11.72 -8.07
N ARG A 83 3.57 -10.60 -7.40
CA ARG A 83 4.17 -10.25 -6.10
C ARG A 83 3.23 -9.40 -5.24
N VAL A 84 3.54 -9.37 -3.94
CA VAL A 84 2.82 -8.53 -2.97
C VAL A 84 3.79 -7.87 -2.01
N TYR A 85 3.54 -6.60 -1.72
CA TYR A 85 4.22 -5.81 -0.69
C TYR A 85 3.31 -5.70 0.52
N VAL A 86 3.72 -6.27 1.65
CA VAL A 86 2.93 -6.31 2.89
C VAL A 86 3.44 -5.23 3.83
N LEU A 87 2.78 -4.07 3.84
CA LEU A 87 3.24 -2.89 4.57
C LEU A 87 3.00 -2.99 6.09
N PRO A 88 1.84 -3.48 6.58
CA PRO A 88 1.67 -3.69 8.01
C PRO A 88 2.54 -4.84 8.52
N ASN A 89 3.10 -4.70 9.73
CA ASN A 89 4.00 -5.69 10.32
C ASN A 89 3.32 -6.82 11.11
N SER A 90 1.99 -6.91 11.10
CA SER A 90 1.26 -7.96 11.82
C SER A 90 1.27 -9.30 11.08
N LEU A 91 1.22 -10.41 11.84
CA LEU A 91 1.00 -11.75 11.29
C LEU A 91 -0.22 -11.80 10.38
N LYS A 92 -1.32 -11.19 10.83
CA LYS A 92 -2.62 -11.22 10.13
C LYS A 92 -2.56 -10.60 8.73
N SER A 93 -1.74 -9.58 8.52
CA SER A 93 -1.60 -8.91 7.21
C SER A 93 -0.94 -9.80 6.15
N ALA A 94 -0.11 -10.75 6.56
CA ALA A 94 0.58 -11.66 5.66
C ALA A 94 -0.22 -12.94 5.34
N LEU A 95 -1.30 -13.25 6.10
CA LEU A 95 -2.07 -14.47 5.90
C LEU A 95 -2.79 -14.51 4.54
N VAL A 96 -3.47 -13.44 4.16
CA VAL A 96 -4.26 -13.40 2.92
C VAL A 96 -3.36 -13.58 1.69
N PRO A 97 -2.25 -12.83 1.52
CA PRO A 97 -1.32 -13.05 0.42
C PRO A 97 -0.72 -14.46 0.37
N PHE A 98 -0.41 -15.03 1.54
CA PHE A 98 0.10 -16.39 1.64
C PHE A 98 -0.96 -17.41 1.18
N MET A 99 -2.18 -17.32 1.69
CA MET A 99 -3.29 -18.20 1.32
C MET A 99 -3.71 -18.05 -0.14
N ALA A 100 -3.52 -16.86 -0.74
CA ALA A 100 -3.74 -16.61 -2.15
C ALA A 100 -2.65 -17.21 -3.06
N GLY A 101 -1.59 -17.76 -2.49
CA GLY A 101 -0.49 -18.37 -3.24
C GLY A 101 0.34 -17.37 -4.04
N ILE A 102 0.36 -16.07 -3.66
CA ILE A 102 1.19 -15.08 -4.35
C ILE A 102 2.66 -15.48 -4.17
N PRO A 103 3.42 -15.67 -5.27
CA PRO A 103 4.73 -16.30 -5.20
C PRO A 103 5.78 -15.47 -4.47
N GLU A 104 5.82 -14.17 -4.70
CA GLU A 104 6.77 -13.27 -4.04
C GLU A 104 6.03 -12.36 -3.04
N ARG A 105 6.39 -12.50 -1.76
CA ARG A 105 5.75 -11.79 -0.65
C ARG A 105 6.81 -11.02 0.11
N ILE A 106 6.84 -9.70 -0.13
CA ILE A 106 7.86 -8.76 0.30
C ILE A 106 7.38 -8.01 1.54
N GLY A 107 8.23 -7.83 2.53
CA GLY A 107 7.92 -7.05 3.73
C GLY A 107 9.06 -7.06 4.74
N PHE A 108 8.92 -6.28 5.80
CA PHE A 108 9.87 -6.29 6.90
C PHE A 108 9.72 -7.54 7.77
N THR A 109 10.83 -7.99 8.36
CA THR A 109 10.78 -8.92 9.48
C THR A 109 9.98 -8.28 10.62
N GLY A 110 8.98 -8.98 11.11
CA GLY A 110 8.09 -8.50 12.17
C GLY A 110 7.55 -9.67 12.94
N GLU A 111 6.42 -9.48 13.66
CA GLU A 111 5.75 -10.57 14.39
C GLU A 111 5.93 -11.92 13.68
N SER A 112 5.88 -13.04 14.34
CA SER A 112 6.13 -14.41 13.83
C SER A 112 5.61 -14.70 12.40
N ARG A 113 6.15 -13.98 11.37
CA ARG A 113 5.76 -14.09 9.96
C ARG A 113 6.71 -14.94 9.12
N ILE A 114 7.53 -15.78 9.78
CA ILE A 114 8.45 -16.69 9.13
C ILE A 114 7.64 -17.65 8.23
N GLY A 115 8.02 -17.71 6.94
CA GLY A 115 7.33 -18.51 5.92
C GLY A 115 6.14 -17.78 5.25
N LEU A 116 5.49 -16.80 5.89
CA LEU A 116 4.44 -16.01 5.27
C LEU A 116 5.01 -14.91 4.34
N ILE A 117 6.12 -14.29 4.74
CA ILE A 117 6.93 -13.37 3.94
C ILE A 117 8.18 -14.13 3.50
N ASN A 118 8.46 -14.17 2.20
CA ASN A 118 9.63 -14.90 1.67
C ASN A 118 10.75 -13.99 1.17
N THR A 119 10.45 -12.73 0.79
CA THR A 119 11.45 -11.68 0.54
C THR A 119 11.44 -10.72 1.73
N ARG A 120 12.36 -10.94 2.67
CA ARG A 120 12.35 -10.32 3.99
C ARG A 120 13.40 -9.22 4.11
N HIS A 121 12.93 -8.00 4.37
CA HIS A 121 13.78 -6.87 4.73
C HIS A 121 13.94 -6.79 6.25
N THR A 122 15.14 -6.47 6.71
CA THR A 122 15.40 -6.11 8.12
C THR A 122 15.24 -4.60 8.27
N LEU A 123 14.44 -4.17 9.25
CA LEU A 123 14.24 -2.75 9.50
C LEU A 123 15.36 -2.20 10.37
N ASP A 124 16.19 -1.34 9.79
CA ASP A 124 17.11 -0.48 10.53
C ASP A 124 16.46 0.90 10.72
N LYS A 125 16.00 1.17 11.94
CA LYS A 125 15.33 2.46 12.26
C LYS A 125 16.31 3.62 12.34
N ALA A 126 17.59 3.38 12.56
CA ALA A 126 18.62 4.43 12.59
C ALA A 126 18.96 4.87 11.16
N ALA A 127 19.08 3.92 10.22
CA ALA A 127 19.30 4.21 8.82
C ALA A 127 18.04 4.75 8.10
N LEU A 128 16.84 4.40 8.59
CA LEU A 128 15.53 4.77 8.03
C LEU A 128 14.66 5.43 9.12
N PRO A 129 14.96 6.68 9.53
CA PRO A 129 14.23 7.35 10.60
C PRO A 129 12.78 7.64 10.26
N GLU A 130 12.49 7.96 8.98
CA GLU A 130 11.15 8.32 8.51
C GLU A 130 10.33 7.12 8.07
N MET A 131 9.01 7.17 8.31
CA MET A 131 8.10 6.10 7.89
C MET A 131 8.06 5.96 6.36
N ALA A 132 8.09 7.07 5.64
CA ALA A 132 8.11 7.09 4.18
C ALA A 132 9.36 6.38 3.62
N GLU A 133 10.53 6.57 4.23
CA GLU A 133 11.77 5.87 3.87
C GLU A 133 11.66 4.36 4.10
N ARG A 134 11.05 3.96 5.23
CA ARG A 134 10.81 2.53 5.52
C ARG A 134 9.95 1.88 4.46
N PHE A 135 8.88 2.53 4.02
CA PHE A 135 8.09 1.99 2.92
C PHE A 135 8.86 1.98 1.60
N ALA A 136 9.53 3.07 1.25
CA ALA A 136 10.32 3.18 0.02
C ALA A 136 11.42 2.11 -0.07
N GLN A 137 12.02 1.72 1.05
CA GLN A 137 13.04 0.66 1.14
C GLN A 137 12.55 -0.68 0.58
N LEU A 138 11.26 -0.98 0.66
CA LEU A 138 10.72 -2.24 0.13
C LEU A 138 10.75 -2.35 -1.40
N ALA A 139 11.02 -1.25 -2.12
CA ALA A 139 11.26 -1.27 -3.56
C ALA A 139 12.69 -1.69 -3.93
N GLU A 140 13.61 -1.66 -2.96
CA GLU A 140 15.01 -1.97 -3.18
C GLU A 140 15.29 -3.48 -3.01
N PRO A 141 16.38 -4.00 -3.57
CA PRO A 141 16.84 -5.34 -3.23
C PRO A 141 17.13 -5.48 -1.74
N VAL A 142 16.92 -6.68 -1.18
CA VAL A 142 17.22 -6.94 0.24
C VAL A 142 18.68 -6.62 0.55
N GLY A 143 18.91 -5.80 1.56
CA GLY A 143 20.24 -5.36 2.00
C GLY A 143 20.84 -4.20 1.19
N ALA A 144 20.20 -3.76 0.11
CA ALA A 144 20.65 -2.57 -0.60
C ALA A 144 20.30 -1.28 0.18
N PRO A 145 21.13 -0.23 0.09
CA PRO A 145 20.83 1.06 0.69
C PRO A 145 19.66 1.73 -0.03
N LEU A 146 18.89 2.53 0.70
CA LEU A 146 17.83 3.37 0.12
C LEU A 146 18.45 4.55 -0.64
N PRO A 147 18.25 4.69 -1.96
CA PRO A 147 18.64 5.90 -2.67
C PRO A 147 17.83 7.12 -2.19
N ARG A 148 18.50 8.26 -2.04
CA ARG A 148 17.88 9.54 -1.63
C ARG A 148 18.12 10.63 -2.69
N PRO A 149 17.25 11.64 -2.78
CA PRO A 149 16.01 11.79 -2.02
C PRO A 149 14.93 10.77 -2.42
N ILE A 150 13.98 10.50 -1.52
CA ILE A 150 12.78 9.74 -1.85
C ILE A 150 11.74 10.65 -2.50
N PRO A 151 10.86 10.13 -3.39
CA PRO A 151 9.74 10.89 -3.94
C PRO A 151 8.84 11.46 -2.84
N LEU A 152 8.31 12.65 -3.03
CA LEU A 152 7.32 13.22 -2.12
C LEU A 152 5.91 12.71 -2.46
N PRO A 153 5.06 12.49 -1.45
CA PRO A 153 3.66 12.11 -1.68
C PRO A 153 2.90 13.20 -2.45
N GLN A 154 2.12 12.79 -3.45
CA GLN A 154 1.29 13.67 -4.28
C GLN A 154 -0.06 13.00 -4.52
N LEU A 155 -1.14 13.64 -4.05
CA LEU A 155 -2.51 13.19 -4.32
C LEU A 155 -3.09 13.99 -5.48
N ALA A 156 -3.65 13.29 -6.47
CA ALA A 156 -4.33 13.92 -7.60
C ALA A 156 -5.81 14.16 -7.28
N SER A 157 -6.33 15.27 -7.77
CA SER A 157 -7.78 15.54 -7.75
C SER A 157 -8.20 16.25 -9.04
N THR A 158 -9.36 15.88 -9.58
CA THR A 158 -9.94 16.58 -10.72
C THR A 158 -10.70 17.83 -10.26
N ARG A 159 -10.97 18.76 -11.21
CA ARG A 159 -11.78 19.94 -10.92
C ARG A 159 -13.19 19.58 -10.47
N GLU A 160 -13.78 18.53 -11.05
CA GLU A 160 -15.10 18.02 -10.68
C GLU A 160 -15.10 17.48 -9.24
N GLN A 161 -14.07 16.71 -8.85
CA GLN A 161 -13.93 16.20 -7.49
C GLN A 161 -13.76 17.32 -6.47
N GLN A 162 -13.00 18.37 -6.82
CA GLN A 162 -12.86 19.56 -6.00
C GLN A 162 -14.20 20.29 -5.85
N ALA A 163 -14.90 20.55 -6.98
CA ALA A 163 -16.20 21.22 -6.98
C ALA A 163 -17.23 20.45 -6.14
N ALA A 164 -17.31 19.12 -6.30
CA ALA A 164 -18.19 18.28 -5.52
C ALA A 164 -17.88 18.35 -4.01
N SER A 165 -16.59 18.41 -3.65
CA SER A 165 -16.17 18.54 -2.24
C SER A 165 -16.55 19.89 -1.64
N PHE A 166 -16.36 20.99 -2.38
CA PHE A 166 -16.79 22.33 -1.95
C PHE A 166 -18.31 22.41 -1.78
N ALA A 167 -19.08 21.87 -2.73
CA ALA A 167 -20.53 21.82 -2.67
C ALA A 167 -21.03 21.00 -1.47
N LEU A 168 -20.40 19.84 -1.19
CA LEU A 168 -20.73 18.98 -0.05
C LEU A 168 -20.49 19.69 1.30
N LEU A 169 -19.44 20.49 1.38
CA LEU A 169 -19.06 21.25 2.57
C LEU A 169 -19.82 22.58 2.72
N GLY A 170 -20.59 23.01 1.71
CA GLY A 170 -21.26 24.30 1.69
C GLY A 170 -20.30 25.48 1.69
N VAL A 171 -19.08 25.30 1.14
CA VAL A 171 -18.03 26.32 1.10
C VAL A 171 -17.80 26.76 -0.34
N GLU A 172 -17.72 28.06 -0.57
CA GLU A 172 -17.29 28.58 -1.87
C GLU A 172 -15.81 28.32 -2.10
N ARG A 173 -15.46 27.99 -3.35
CA ARG A 173 -14.05 27.78 -3.71
C ARG A 173 -13.30 29.11 -3.63
N PRO A 174 -12.26 29.25 -2.81
CA PRO A 174 -11.48 30.46 -2.75
C PRO A 174 -10.71 30.68 -4.06
N GLU A 175 -10.58 31.93 -4.51
CA GLU A 175 -9.77 32.28 -5.69
C GLU A 175 -8.28 31.95 -5.50
N LYS A 176 -7.80 32.01 -4.26
CA LYS A 176 -6.44 31.58 -3.88
C LYS A 176 -6.52 30.66 -2.69
N LEU A 177 -5.96 29.45 -2.81
CA LEU A 177 -5.68 28.61 -1.67
C LEU A 177 -4.41 29.14 -0.98
N VAL A 178 -4.55 29.61 0.24
CA VAL A 178 -3.42 29.91 1.10
C VAL A 178 -3.16 28.63 1.91
N ILE A 179 -1.99 28.04 1.70
CA ILE A 179 -1.50 26.87 2.46
C ILE A 179 -0.47 27.36 3.44
#